data_8bd44bbe2afc15341b8d69313fcdc6a4
#
_entry.id   8bd44bbe2afc15341b8d69313fcdc6a4
#
_cell.length_a   1.000
_cell.length_b   1.000
_cell.length_c   1.000
_cell.angle_alpha   90.00
_cell.angle_beta   90.00
_cell.angle_gamma   90.00
#
_symmetry.space_group_name_H-M   'P 1'
#
loop_
_entity.id
_entity.type
_entity.pdbx_description
1 polymer ?
#
loop_
_entity_poly.entity_id
_entity_poly.type
_entity_poly.pdbx_seq_one_letter_code
_entity_poly.pdbx_strand_id
1 'polypeptide(L)'
;MKNNSKLRSWLDDLNLDHPLVIAGPCSAETESQVLQIAHDLKNSDVSIFRAGIWKPRTRPGNFEGVGSIGLKWLQKVKKETGLLITTEVANANHVKIALDHDIDVLWIGARSTVSPFIVQEIADVLQNTDKIVLLKNPVNPDLSLWYGGIERLYSCLLYTSDAADDRM
;
A
#
# COMPACT_ATOMS: atom_id res chain seq x y z
N MET A 1 4.60 -19.67 -15.94
CA MET A 1 4.08 -18.37 -16.43
C MET A 1 2.55 -18.35 -16.44
N LYS A 2 1.90 -18.80 -15.36
CA LYS A 2 0.43 -18.75 -15.20
C LYS A 2 0.16 -18.02 -13.90
N ASN A 3 -0.09 -16.75 -13.92
CA ASN A 3 -0.86 -16.01 -12.92
C ASN A 3 -0.59 -14.49 -12.93
N ASN A 4 -0.45 -13.93 -14.14
CA ASN A 4 -0.57 -12.48 -14.30
C ASN A 4 -2.04 -12.03 -14.26
N SER A 5 -2.98 -12.97 -13.98
CA SER A 5 -4.41 -12.72 -14.13
C SER A 5 -4.99 -11.85 -13.01
N LYS A 6 -4.59 -12.03 -11.74
CA LYS A 6 -5.18 -11.26 -10.63
C LYS A 6 -4.72 -9.81 -10.59
N LEU A 7 -3.44 -9.53 -10.83
CA LEU A 7 -2.94 -8.15 -10.87
C LEU A 7 -3.50 -7.40 -12.08
N ARG A 8 -3.59 -8.08 -13.22
CA ARG A 8 -4.23 -7.52 -14.42
C ARG A 8 -5.73 -7.33 -14.22
N SER A 9 -6.45 -8.30 -13.63
CA SER A 9 -7.86 -8.15 -13.36
C SER A 9 -8.17 -6.94 -12.47
N TRP A 10 -7.38 -6.70 -11.42
CA TRP A 10 -7.58 -5.53 -10.56
C TRP A 10 -7.40 -4.20 -11.30
N LEU A 11 -6.38 -4.08 -12.16
CA LEU A 11 -6.19 -2.89 -13.00
C LEU A 11 -7.28 -2.78 -14.05
N ASP A 12 -7.69 -3.90 -14.63
CA ASP A 12 -8.77 -3.96 -15.62
C ASP A 12 -10.13 -3.61 -14.99
N ASP A 13 -10.37 -4.03 -13.73
CA ASP A 13 -11.58 -3.70 -12.96
C ASP A 13 -11.71 -2.18 -12.69
N LEU A 14 -10.59 -1.46 -12.65
CA LEU A 14 -10.62 0.01 -12.55
C LEU A 14 -11.10 0.68 -13.84
N ASN A 15 -11.13 -0.05 -14.96
CA ASN A 15 -11.60 0.41 -16.27
C ASN A 15 -11.07 1.80 -16.67
N LEU A 16 -9.76 2.01 -16.48
CA LEU A 16 -9.11 3.29 -16.74
C LEU A 16 -8.76 3.41 -18.23
N ASP A 17 -9.12 4.52 -18.84
CA ASP A 17 -8.70 4.95 -20.16
C ASP A 17 -7.41 5.81 -20.16
N HIS A 18 -6.85 6.04 -18.97
CA HIS A 18 -5.65 6.83 -18.68
C HIS A 18 -4.72 6.07 -17.72
N PRO A 19 -3.47 6.51 -17.53
CA PRO A 19 -2.59 5.92 -16.53
C PRO A 19 -3.18 5.98 -15.12
N LEU A 20 -2.96 4.93 -14.31
CA LEU A 20 -3.37 4.91 -12.91
C LEU A 20 -2.73 6.06 -12.13
N VAL A 21 -3.55 6.96 -11.61
CA VAL A 21 -3.11 8.12 -10.83
C VAL A 21 -3.35 7.89 -9.35
N ILE A 22 -2.28 7.98 -8.56
CA ILE A 22 -2.29 7.89 -7.10
C ILE A 22 -1.84 9.24 -6.55
N ALA A 23 -2.75 10.01 -5.96
CA ALA A 23 -2.46 11.35 -5.45
C ALA A 23 -3.00 11.58 -4.04
N GLY A 24 -2.47 12.59 -3.35
CA GLY A 24 -2.85 12.96 -2.00
C GLY A 24 -1.65 13.45 -1.18
N PRO A 25 -1.84 13.84 0.09
CA PRO A 25 -0.80 14.45 0.90
C PRO A 25 0.35 13.48 1.17
N CYS A 26 1.58 13.97 1.06
CA CYS A 26 2.77 13.21 1.47
C CYS A 26 2.69 12.85 2.97
N SER A 27 2.14 13.76 3.77
CA SER A 27 1.97 13.62 5.21
C SER A 27 0.54 14.00 5.58
N ALA A 28 -0.20 13.10 6.22
CA ALA A 28 -1.45 13.42 6.87
C ALA A 28 -1.14 14.10 8.21
N GLU A 29 -1.58 15.34 8.39
CA GLU A 29 -1.29 16.13 9.58
C GLU A 29 -2.56 16.45 10.38
N THR A 30 -3.67 16.72 9.70
CA THR A 30 -4.97 16.93 10.30
C THR A 30 -6.07 16.24 9.47
N GLU A 31 -7.17 15.91 10.13
CA GLU A 31 -8.33 15.34 9.45
C GLU A 31 -8.89 16.30 8.38
N SER A 32 -8.99 17.59 8.72
CA SER A 32 -9.50 18.60 7.79
C SER A 32 -8.65 18.73 6.54
N GLN A 33 -7.31 18.72 6.67
CA GLN A 33 -6.39 18.71 5.53
C GLN A 33 -6.64 17.50 4.62
N VAL A 34 -6.73 16.31 5.21
CA VAL A 34 -6.90 15.06 4.46
C VAL A 34 -8.23 15.06 3.69
N LEU A 35 -9.32 15.42 4.35
CA LEU A 35 -10.64 15.46 3.74
C LEU A 35 -10.75 16.55 2.66
N GLN A 36 -10.22 17.74 2.91
CA GLN A 36 -10.24 18.82 1.92
C GLN A 36 -9.52 18.39 0.62
N ILE A 37 -8.30 17.86 0.74
CA ILE A 37 -7.54 17.38 -0.43
C ILE A 37 -8.30 16.26 -1.14
N ALA A 38 -8.93 15.35 -0.40
CA ALA A 38 -9.69 14.27 -1.02
C ALA A 38 -10.91 14.78 -1.79
N HIS A 39 -11.62 15.77 -1.27
CA HIS A 39 -12.75 16.39 -1.97
C HIS A 39 -12.30 17.15 -3.23
N ASP A 40 -11.15 17.84 -3.16
CA ASP A 40 -10.59 18.53 -4.32
C ASP A 40 -10.20 17.55 -5.44
N LEU A 41 -9.75 16.34 -5.06
CA LEU A 41 -9.34 15.31 -6.01
C LEU A 41 -10.49 14.42 -6.52
N LYS A 42 -11.65 14.43 -5.86
CA LYS A 42 -12.78 13.53 -6.17
C LYS A 42 -13.24 13.57 -7.63
N ASN A 43 -13.17 14.72 -8.27
CA ASN A 43 -13.62 14.93 -9.64
C ASN A 43 -12.46 15.02 -10.66
N SER A 44 -11.27 14.55 -10.27
CA SER A 44 -10.10 14.47 -11.14
C SER A 44 -9.87 13.03 -11.61
N ASP A 45 -8.82 12.80 -12.40
CA ASP A 45 -8.41 11.47 -12.87
C ASP A 45 -7.72 10.62 -11.79
N VAL A 46 -7.84 10.98 -10.51
CA VAL A 46 -7.26 10.23 -9.40
C VAL A 46 -8.14 9.03 -9.07
N SER A 47 -7.56 7.84 -9.14
CA SER A 47 -8.24 6.59 -8.80
C SER A 47 -7.98 6.17 -7.36
N ILE A 48 -6.81 6.48 -6.82
CA ILE A 48 -6.39 6.09 -5.47
C ILE A 48 -5.92 7.32 -4.71
N PHE A 49 -6.56 7.59 -3.57
CA PHE A 49 -6.12 8.62 -2.64
C PHE A 49 -5.05 8.07 -1.71
N ARG A 50 -3.92 8.76 -1.64
CA ARG A 50 -2.83 8.40 -0.73
C ARG A 50 -2.72 9.38 0.44
N ALA A 51 -2.36 8.88 1.63
CA ALA A 51 -1.90 9.72 2.73
C ALA A 51 -0.86 8.98 3.57
N GLY A 52 0.28 9.61 3.83
CA GLY A 52 1.31 9.06 4.71
C GLY A 52 0.97 9.35 6.17
N ILE A 53 0.53 8.34 6.91
CA ILE A 53 0.17 8.46 8.33
C ILE A 53 1.29 8.02 9.27
N TRP A 54 2.19 7.19 8.81
CA TRP A 54 3.44 6.81 9.44
C TRP A 54 4.60 7.31 8.59
N LYS A 55 5.51 8.05 9.20
CA LYS A 55 6.59 8.75 8.48
C LYS A 55 7.96 8.31 9.01
N PRO A 56 8.65 7.39 8.28
CA PRO A 56 9.99 6.99 8.66
C PRO A 56 10.96 8.16 8.44
N ARG A 57 11.32 8.87 9.51
CA ARG A 57 12.24 10.01 9.46
C ARG A 57 13.67 9.56 9.69
N THR A 58 14.60 10.21 9.01
CA THR A 58 16.04 9.92 9.17
C THR A 58 16.58 10.39 10.52
N ARG A 59 15.99 11.47 11.07
CA ARG A 59 16.40 12.03 12.36
C ARG A 59 15.22 11.96 13.34
N PRO A 60 15.47 11.57 14.59
CA PRO A 60 14.45 11.62 15.63
C PRO A 60 14.01 13.07 15.92
N GLY A 61 12.83 13.26 16.48
CA GLY A 61 12.29 14.58 16.82
C GLY A 61 11.59 15.32 15.67
N ASN A 62 11.62 14.80 14.45
CA ASN A 62 10.76 15.29 13.39
C ASN A 62 9.36 14.64 13.49
N PHE A 63 8.37 15.25 12.81
CA PHE A 63 7.01 14.70 12.75
C PHE A 63 7.02 13.30 12.12
N GLU A 64 6.69 12.28 12.91
CA GLU A 64 6.70 10.87 12.50
C GLU A 64 5.35 10.35 12.00
N GLY A 65 4.41 11.27 11.80
CA GLY A 65 3.06 10.98 11.35
C GLY A 65 2.05 10.97 12.50
N VAL A 66 0.79 10.94 12.14
CA VAL A 66 -0.34 10.90 13.11
C VAL A 66 -0.61 9.50 13.62
N GLY A 67 -0.02 8.48 13.00
CA GLY A 67 -0.24 7.09 13.37
C GLY A 67 -1.63 6.58 12.98
N SER A 68 -2.12 5.60 13.72
CA SER A 68 -3.35 4.86 13.40
C SER A 68 -4.62 5.71 13.36
N ILE A 69 -4.64 6.89 14.00
CA ILE A 69 -5.80 7.79 13.89
C ILE A 69 -6.07 8.21 12.45
N GLY A 70 -5.01 8.33 11.64
CA GLY A 70 -5.12 8.66 10.22
C GLY A 70 -5.85 7.61 9.39
N LEU A 71 -5.92 6.36 9.84
CA LEU A 71 -6.71 5.31 9.16
C LEU A 71 -8.20 5.63 9.19
N LYS A 72 -8.70 6.19 10.28
CA LYS A 72 -10.11 6.64 10.38
C LYS A 72 -10.40 7.79 9.42
N TRP A 73 -9.42 8.67 9.19
CA TRP A 73 -9.55 9.75 8.21
C TRP A 73 -9.60 9.19 6.78
N LEU A 74 -8.76 8.19 6.48
CA LEU A 74 -8.78 7.50 5.19
C LEU A 74 -10.12 6.77 4.96
N GLN A 75 -10.68 6.11 5.97
CA GLN A 75 -12.02 5.51 5.87
C GLN A 75 -13.11 6.55 5.56
N LYS A 76 -13.02 7.76 6.15
CA LYS A 76 -13.94 8.86 5.80
C LYS A 76 -13.74 9.32 4.36
N VAL A 77 -12.49 9.45 3.90
CA VAL A 77 -12.20 9.76 2.50
C VAL A 77 -12.90 8.75 1.58
N LYS A 78 -12.69 7.46 1.79
CA LYS A 78 -13.33 6.40 1.00
C LYS A 78 -14.85 6.54 0.99
N LYS A 79 -15.45 6.75 2.15
CA LYS A 79 -16.91 6.91 2.30
C LYS A 79 -17.46 8.15 1.59
N GLU A 80 -16.76 9.29 1.64
CA GLU A 80 -17.25 10.58 1.15
C GLU A 80 -16.94 10.81 -0.32
N THR A 81 -15.86 10.20 -0.83
CA THR A 81 -15.39 10.44 -2.20
C THR A 81 -15.57 9.25 -3.13
N GLY A 82 -15.60 8.02 -2.59
CA GLY A 82 -15.58 6.79 -3.37
C GLY A 82 -14.18 6.40 -3.89
N LEU A 83 -13.14 7.22 -3.64
CA LEU A 83 -11.77 6.90 -4.02
C LEU A 83 -11.25 5.69 -3.24
N LEU A 84 -10.49 4.83 -3.89
CA LEU A 84 -9.68 3.83 -3.19
C LEU A 84 -8.64 4.53 -2.31
N ILE A 85 -8.30 3.92 -1.19
CA ILE A 85 -7.41 4.53 -0.21
C ILE A 85 -6.13 3.73 -0.03
N THR A 86 -5.01 4.43 0.14
CA THR A 86 -3.71 3.79 0.35
C THR A 86 -2.85 4.52 1.36
N THR A 87 -2.04 3.78 2.09
CA THR A 87 -1.06 4.31 3.04
C THR A 87 0.23 3.49 3.07
N GLU A 88 1.30 4.10 3.59
CA GLU A 88 2.58 3.43 3.82
C GLU A 88 2.49 2.48 5.01
N VAL A 89 3.10 1.29 4.86
CA VAL A 89 3.33 0.36 5.95
C VAL A 89 4.82 0.08 6.05
N ALA A 90 5.33 -0.05 7.28
CA ALA A 90 6.75 -0.22 7.54
C ALA A 90 7.08 -1.44 8.43
N ASN A 91 6.08 -2.16 8.88
CA ASN A 91 6.22 -3.37 9.70
C ASN A 91 4.90 -4.16 9.72
N ALA A 92 4.96 -5.36 10.28
CA ALA A 92 3.81 -6.27 10.41
C ALA A 92 2.63 -5.67 11.19
N ASN A 93 2.89 -4.87 12.23
CA ASN A 93 1.83 -4.25 13.01
C ASN A 93 1.06 -3.18 12.22
N HIS A 94 1.76 -2.37 11.41
CA HIS A 94 1.11 -1.41 10.52
C HIS A 94 0.18 -2.11 9.52
N VAL A 95 0.59 -3.27 8.99
CA VAL A 95 -0.25 -4.06 8.07
C VAL A 95 -1.50 -4.55 8.79
N LYS A 96 -1.38 -5.16 9.97
CA LYS A 96 -2.53 -5.66 10.74
C LYS A 96 -3.56 -4.56 10.99
N ILE A 97 -3.11 -3.41 11.51
CA ILE A 97 -3.99 -2.28 11.80
C ILE A 97 -4.63 -1.72 10.51
N ALA A 98 -3.89 -1.67 9.40
CA ALA A 98 -4.42 -1.22 8.12
C ALA A 98 -5.48 -2.18 7.55
N LEU A 99 -5.30 -3.50 7.72
CA LEU A 99 -6.29 -4.50 7.35
C LEU A 99 -7.58 -4.35 8.16
N ASP A 100 -7.47 -4.12 9.47
CA ASP A 100 -8.63 -3.88 10.36
C ASP A 100 -9.43 -2.62 9.97
N HIS A 101 -8.83 -1.70 9.21
CA HIS A 101 -9.47 -0.47 8.72
C HIS A 101 -9.82 -0.50 7.24
N ASP A 102 -9.80 -1.67 6.63
CA ASP A 102 -10.16 -1.88 5.22
C ASP A 102 -9.47 -0.92 4.24
N ILE A 103 -8.16 -0.73 4.43
CA ILE A 103 -7.31 -0.01 3.46
C ILE A 103 -7.21 -0.86 2.18
N ASP A 104 -7.46 -0.25 1.02
CA ASP A 104 -7.53 -0.96 -0.26
C ASP A 104 -6.15 -1.38 -0.77
N VAL A 105 -5.19 -0.48 -0.71
CA VAL A 105 -3.83 -0.67 -1.23
C VAL A 105 -2.82 -0.31 -0.15
N LEU A 106 -1.79 -1.11 0.00
CA LEU A 106 -0.68 -0.83 0.91
C LEU A 106 0.58 -0.52 0.11
N TRP A 107 1.42 0.42 0.56
CA TRP A 107 2.73 0.55 -0.04
C TRP A 107 3.86 0.38 0.98
N ILE A 108 4.90 -0.30 0.55
CA ILE A 108 6.14 -0.44 1.31
C ILE A 108 7.08 0.67 0.84
N GLY A 109 7.49 1.53 1.78
CA GLY A 109 8.34 2.67 1.49
C GLY A 109 9.77 2.27 1.13
N ALA A 110 10.48 3.14 0.39
CA ALA A 110 11.84 2.90 -0.08
C ALA A 110 12.85 2.61 1.04
N ARG A 111 12.63 3.14 2.26
CA ARG A 111 13.47 2.84 3.43
C ARG A 111 13.20 1.46 4.03
N SER A 112 11.97 0.98 3.94
CA SER A 112 11.59 -0.35 4.41
C SER A 112 11.98 -1.44 3.41
N THR A 113 11.95 -1.14 2.11
CA THR A 113 12.31 -2.06 1.03
C THR A 113 13.78 -2.52 1.11
N VAL A 114 14.66 -1.72 1.72
CA VAL A 114 16.08 -2.10 1.90
C VAL A 114 16.28 -3.27 2.87
N SER A 115 15.27 -3.64 3.64
CA SER A 115 15.35 -4.72 4.63
C SER A 115 14.54 -5.94 4.19
N PRO A 116 15.20 -7.04 3.76
CA PRO A 116 14.49 -8.28 3.44
C PRO A 116 13.68 -8.84 4.61
N PHE A 117 14.10 -8.61 5.86
CA PHE A 117 13.37 -9.03 7.06
C PHE A 117 12.04 -8.30 7.19
N ILE A 118 12.04 -6.96 7.01
CA ILE A 118 10.81 -6.16 7.07
C ILE A 118 9.86 -6.56 5.95
N VAL A 119 10.37 -6.73 4.74
CA VAL A 119 9.55 -7.15 3.59
C VAL A 119 8.94 -8.53 3.84
N GLN A 120 9.72 -9.47 4.43
CA GLN A 120 9.22 -10.80 4.78
C GLN A 120 8.14 -10.75 5.86
N GLU A 121 8.36 -10.01 6.96
CA GLU A 121 7.35 -9.84 8.01
C GLU A 121 6.03 -9.27 7.49
N ILE A 122 6.11 -8.29 6.58
CA ILE A 122 4.94 -7.72 5.92
C ILE A 122 4.25 -8.77 5.04
N ALA A 123 5.02 -9.52 4.24
CA ALA A 123 4.52 -10.55 3.36
C ALA A 123 3.81 -11.67 4.16
N ASP A 124 4.37 -12.08 5.29
CA ASP A 124 3.79 -13.12 6.14
C ASP A 124 2.41 -12.72 6.70
N VAL A 125 2.22 -11.45 7.08
CA VAL A 125 0.92 -10.94 7.54
C VAL A 125 -0.10 -10.83 6.41
N LEU A 126 0.37 -10.63 5.18
CA LEU A 126 -0.48 -10.51 4.00
C LEU A 126 -0.92 -11.86 3.42
N GLN A 127 -0.40 -12.97 3.94
CA GLN A 127 -0.88 -14.30 3.54
C GLN A 127 -2.39 -14.42 3.72
N ASN A 128 -3.06 -15.08 2.76
CA ASN A 128 -4.51 -15.23 2.75
C ASN A 128 -5.30 -13.92 2.61
N THR A 129 -4.66 -12.84 2.17
CA THR A 129 -5.36 -11.61 1.79
C THR A 129 -5.30 -11.42 0.27
N ASP A 130 -6.24 -10.66 -0.26
CA ASP A 130 -6.29 -10.23 -1.67
C ASP A 130 -5.79 -8.78 -1.85
N LYS A 131 -5.12 -8.24 -0.85
CA LYS A 131 -4.65 -6.84 -0.85
C LYS A 131 -3.58 -6.60 -1.90
N ILE A 132 -3.67 -5.44 -2.52
CA ILE A 132 -2.66 -4.97 -3.46
C ILE A 132 -1.54 -4.28 -2.71
N VAL A 133 -0.33 -4.64 -3.06
CA VAL A 133 0.88 -4.09 -2.44
C VAL A 133 1.75 -3.42 -3.49
N LEU A 134 2.09 -2.16 -3.25
CA LEU A 134 3.05 -1.40 -4.02
C LEU A 134 4.41 -1.43 -3.30
N LEU A 135 5.42 -1.95 -3.94
CA LEU A 135 6.79 -1.97 -3.41
C LEU A 135 7.60 -0.87 -4.09
N LYS A 136 7.99 0.15 -3.34
CA LYS A 136 8.90 1.18 -3.87
C LYS A 136 10.30 0.61 -4.05
N ASN A 137 11.03 1.08 -5.08
CA ASN A 137 12.45 0.77 -5.21
C ASN A 137 13.22 1.23 -3.97
N PRO A 138 14.31 0.53 -3.58
CA PRO A 138 15.13 0.91 -2.42
C PRO A 138 15.68 2.33 -2.52
N VAL A 139 15.95 2.95 -1.37
CA VAL A 139 16.58 4.29 -1.31
C VAL A 139 17.90 4.34 -2.09
N ASN A 140 18.74 3.31 -1.91
CA ASN A 140 19.89 3.10 -2.77
C ASN A 140 19.46 2.16 -3.90
N PRO A 141 19.53 2.58 -5.16
CA PRO A 141 19.07 1.77 -6.29
C PRO A 141 19.81 0.44 -6.36
N ASP A 142 19.12 -0.63 -6.04
CA ASP A 142 19.60 -2.01 -6.12
C ASP A 142 18.47 -2.86 -6.70
N LEU A 143 18.61 -3.24 -7.97
CA LEU A 143 17.60 -4.01 -8.68
C LEU A 143 17.44 -5.41 -8.09
N SER A 144 18.53 -6.06 -7.69
CA SER A 144 18.48 -7.42 -7.12
C SER A 144 17.71 -7.43 -5.81
N LEU A 145 17.96 -6.44 -4.95
CA LEU A 145 17.24 -6.27 -3.70
C LEU A 145 15.74 -5.97 -3.94
N TRP A 146 15.44 -5.12 -4.91
CA TRP A 146 14.06 -4.80 -5.26
C TRP A 146 13.30 -6.01 -5.82
N TYR A 147 13.90 -6.73 -6.78
CA TYR A 147 13.32 -7.96 -7.33
C TYR A 147 13.12 -9.03 -6.23
N GLY A 148 14.10 -9.23 -5.35
CA GLY A 148 13.95 -10.15 -4.22
C GLY A 148 12.78 -9.77 -3.29
N GLY A 149 12.54 -8.48 -3.07
CA GLY A 149 11.37 -7.99 -2.33
C GLY A 149 10.05 -8.28 -3.04
N ILE A 150 10.00 -8.10 -4.36
CA ILE A 150 8.84 -8.44 -5.20
C ILE A 150 8.56 -9.94 -5.13
N GLU A 151 9.58 -10.79 -5.28
CA GLU A 151 9.45 -12.24 -5.23
C GLU A 151 8.92 -12.74 -3.88
N ARG A 152 9.37 -12.15 -2.76
CA ARG A 152 8.86 -12.46 -1.42
C ARG A 152 7.36 -12.17 -1.30
N LEU A 153 6.94 -10.98 -1.69
CA LEU A 153 5.54 -10.59 -1.67
C LEU A 153 4.71 -11.47 -2.61
N TYR A 154 5.20 -11.71 -3.81
CA TYR A 154 4.55 -12.54 -4.81
C TYR A 154 4.35 -13.97 -4.31
N SER A 155 5.37 -14.59 -3.73
CA SER A 155 5.30 -15.94 -3.19
C SER A 155 4.28 -16.04 -2.04
N CYS A 156 4.23 -15.05 -1.14
CA CYS A 156 3.28 -15.04 -0.03
C CYS A 156 1.84 -14.79 -0.48
N LEU A 157 1.61 -13.87 -1.41
CA LEU A 157 0.28 -13.52 -1.90
C LEU A 157 -0.31 -14.60 -2.84
N LEU A 158 0.54 -15.36 -3.57
CA LEU A 158 0.09 -16.42 -4.46
C LEU A 158 -0.05 -17.77 -3.77
N TYR A 159 0.66 -18.03 -2.70
CA TYR A 159 0.60 -19.31 -2.00
C TYR A 159 -0.80 -19.63 -1.45
N THR A 160 -1.66 -18.63 -1.38
CA THR A 160 -3.02 -18.75 -0.90
C THR A 160 -4.05 -19.10 -1.96
N SER A 161 -3.69 -18.97 -3.25
CA SER A 161 -4.62 -19.27 -4.35
C SER A 161 -4.43 -20.65 -4.99
N ASP A 162 -3.27 -21.32 -4.76
CA ASP A 162 -2.93 -22.57 -5.44
C ASP A 162 -2.13 -23.56 -4.58
N ALA A 163 -2.38 -23.61 -3.26
CA ALA A 163 -1.75 -24.61 -2.38
C ALA A 163 -2.08 -26.08 -2.74
N ALA A 164 -2.89 -26.28 -3.76
CA ALA A 164 -3.26 -27.61 -4.25
C ALA A 164 -2.43 -28.09 -5.45
N ASP A 165 -1.69 -27.21 -6.14
CA ASP A 165 -1.07 -27.53 -7.44
C ASP A 165 0.47 -27.65 -7.42
N ASP A 166 1.13 -27.32 -6.30
CA ASP A 166 2.60 -27.39 -6.17
C ASP A 166 3.11 -28.64 -5.43
N ARG A 167 2.33 -29.72 -5.40
CA ARG A 167 2.82 -31.02 -4.95
C ARG A 167 3.08 -31.94 -6.14
N MET A 168 4.04 -31.55 -6.91
CA MET A 168 4.73 -32.50 -7.77
C MET A 168 6.22 -32.21 -7.79
#